data_592e54bbdc869bcfe8cdb2b8955901ba
#
_entry.id   592e54bbdc869bcfe8cdb2b8955901ba
#
_cell.length_a   1.000
_cell.length_b   1.000
_cell.length_c   1.000
_cell.angle_alpha   90.00
_cell.angle_beta   90.00
_cell.angle_gamma   90.00
#
_symmetry.space_group_name_H-M   'P 1'
#
loop_
_entity.id
_entity.type
_entity.pdbx_description
1 polymer ?
#
loop_
_entity_poly.entity_id
_entity_poly.type
_entity_poly.pdbx_seq_one_letter_code
_entity_poly.pdbx_strand_id
1 'polypeptide(L)'
;MKNLIVFISILFFYSTVIAETNDDQKIQGVISQQISSFQVDDFDKAFTFASPSIKKIFGNSNNFGKMVRRGFPMVWRTKVVDYLKLLIVDGALVQRVMITDINDEIFILNYIMVETTKGWKIRGVTIDQRPLT
;
A
#
# COMPACT_ATOMS: atom_id res chain seq x y z
N MET A 1 19.61 -11.30 65.17
CA MET A 1 19.24 -10.35 64.12
C MET A 1 18.90 -11.14 62.83
N LYS A 2 17.64 -11.14 62.42
CA LYS A 2 17.24 -11.81 61.20
C LYS A 2 17.38 -10.84 60.07
N ASN A 3 18.30 -11.10 59.15
CA ASN A 3 18.40 -10.34 57.93
C ASN A 3 17.27 -10.76 56.98
N LEU A 4 16.29 -9.88 56.78
CA LEU A 4 15.23 -10.08 55.80
C LEU A 4 15.79 -9.72 54.43
N ILE A 5 16.11 -10.75 53.64
CA ILE A 5 16.47 -10.54 52.23
C ILE A 5 15.15 -10.44 51.45
N VAL A 6 14.79 -9.22 51.08
CA VAL A 6 13.66 -8.99 50.20
C VAL A 6 14.15 -9.23 48.77
N PHE A 7 13.76 -10.36 48.20
CA PHE A 7 13.92 -10.59 46.76
C PHE A 7 12.87 -9.74 46.04
N ILE A 8 13.27 -8.61 45.50
CA ILE A 8 12.44 -7.87 44.53
C ILE A 8 12.56 -8.61 43.21
N SER A 9 11.57 -9.45 42.93
CA SER A 9 11.41 -10.06 41.60
C SER A 9 10.99 -8.97 40.63
N ILE A 10 11.95 -8.45 39.88
CA ILE A 10 11.64 -7.53 38.78
C ILE A 10 11.09 -8.38 37.63
N LEU A 11 9.77 -8.43 37.52
CA LEU A 11 9.09 -8.98 36.36
C LEU A 11 9.32 -8.06 35.19
N PHE A 12 10.27 -8.42 34.31
CA PHE A 12 10.40 -7.79 33.00
C PHE A 12 9.26 -8.28 32.14
N PHE A 13 8.24 -7.43 31.97
CA PHE A 13 7.26 -7.63 30.90
C PHE A 13 7.94 -7.28 29.59
N TYR A 14 8.36 -8.28 28.85
CA TYR A 14 8.73 -8.11 27.45
C TYR A 14 7.44 -7.87 26.69
N SER A 15 7.07 -6.61 26.52
CA SER A 15 6.10 -6.23 25.49
C SER A 15 6.77 -6.49 24.15
N THR A 16 6.41 -7.59 23.51
CA THR A 16 6.67 -7.73 22.08
C THR A 16 5.76 -6.75 21.37
N VAL A 17 6.21 -5.51 21.25
CA VAL A 17 5.63 -4.58 20.28
C VAL A 17 6.03 -5.15 18.93
N ILE A 18 5.10 -5.84 18.27
CA ILE A 18 5.19 -6.03 16.81
C ILE A 18 5.03 -4.62 16.26
N ALA A 19 6.15 -3.90 16.14
CA ALA A 19 6.16 -2.66 15.40
C ALA A 19 5.78 -3.04 13.97
N GLU A 20 4.59 -2.59 13.51
CA GLU A 20 4.39 -2.40 12.08
C GLU A 20 5.62 -1.65 11.62
N THR A 21 6.37 -2.24 10.68
CA THR A 21 7.59 -1.58 10.24
C THR A 21 7.18 -0.23 9.68
N ASN A 22 7.96 0.80 9.92
CA ASN A 22 7.70 2.16 9.41
C ASN A 22 7.46 2.14 7.88
N ASP A 23 7.97 1.11 7.19
CA ASP A 23 7.77 0.87 5.77
C ASP A 23 6.33 0.48 5.42
N ASP A 24 5.65 -0.33 6.23
CA ASP A 24 4.25 -0.70 6.01
C ASP A 24 3.36 0.54 5.95
N GLN A 25 3.52 1.44 6.91
CA GLN A 25 2.77 2.69 6.98
C GLN A 25 3.09 3.62 5.81
N LYS A 26 4.36 3.73 5.42
CA LYS A 26 4.79 4.55 4.28
C LYS A 26 4.23 4.02 2.96
N ILE A 27 4.28 2.72 2.75
CA ILE A 27 3.75 2.05 1.56
C ILE A 27 2.23 2.26 1.46
N GLN A 28 1.50 1.98 2.53
CA GLN A 28 0.06 2.21 2.59
C GLN A 28 -0.29 3.68 2.37
N GLY A 29 0.50 4.60 2.94
CA GLY A 29 0.35 6.04 2.74
C GLY A 29 0.48 6.46 1.28
N VAL A 30 1.47 5.93 0.56
CA VAL A 30 1.66 6.19 -0.87
C VAL A 30 0.47 5.70 -1.69
N ILE A 31 0.02 4.48 -1.45
CA ILE A 31 -1.13 3.90 -2.14
C ILE A 31 -2.41 4.70 -1.85
N SER A 32 -2.66 5.02 -0.58
CA SER A 32 -3.83 5.80 -0.17
C SER A 32 -3.87 7.18 -0.81
N GLN A 33 -2.74 7.87 -0.87
CA GLN A 33 -2.65 9.20 -1.47
C GLN A 33 -2.89 9.14 -2.98
N GLN A 34 -2.38 8.11 -3.67
CA GLN A 34 -2.64 7.94 -5.09
C GLN A 34 -4.13 7.68 -5.34
N ILE A 35 -4.75 6.77 -4.60
CA ILE A 35 -6.19 6.46 -4.72
C ILE A 35 -7.02 7.71 -4.46
N SER A 36 -6.71 8.48 -3.41
CA SER A 36 -7.41 9.73 -3.11
C SER A 36 -7.29 10.74 -4.24
N SER A 37 -6.14 10.80 -4.89
CA SER A 37 -5.92 11.68 -6.04
C SER A 37 -6.80 11.28 -7.23
N PHE A 38 -6.99 9.98 -7.47
CA PHE A 38 -7.91 9.49 -8.51
C PHE A 38 -9.36 9.85 -8.22
N GLN A 39 -9.79 9.87 -6.96
CA GLN A 39 -11.17 10.20 -6.59
C GLN A 39 -11.58 11.62 -7.00
N VAL A 40 -10.63 12.52 -7.11
CA VAL A 40 -10.85 13.93 -7.53
C VAL A 40 -10.26 14.21 -8.90
N ASP A 41 -9.93 13.19 -9.66
CA ASP A 41 -9.32 13.29 -11.00
C ASP A 41 -8.03 14.12 -11.05
N ASP A 42 -7.29 14.15 -9.94
CA ASP A 42 -5.96 14.79 -9.89
C ASP A 42 -4.89 13.79 -10.38
N PHE A 43 -4.84 13.61 -11.70
CA PHE A 43 -3.91 12.68 -12.32
C PHE A 43 -2.46 13.14 -12.24
N ASP A 44 -2.21 14.43 -12.18
CA ASP A 44 -0.87 14.99 -11.97
C ASP A 44 -0.32 14.54 -10.62
N LYS A 45 -1.09 14.70 -9.56
CA LYS A 45 -0.71 14.25 -8.22
C LYS A 45 -0.58 12.73 -8.18
N ALA A 46 -1.56 11.99 -8.72
CA ALA A 46 -1.53 10.53 -8.77
C ALA A 46 -0.26 10.00 -9.46
N PHE A 47 0.17 10.65 -10.53
CA PHE A 47 1.35 10.29 -11.30
C PHE A 47 2.66 10.48 -10.51
N THR A 48 2.70 11.38 -9.52
CA THR A 48 3.87 11.57 -8.67
C THR A 48 4.19 10.36 -7.82
N PHE A 49 3.21 9.50 -7.53
CA PHE A 49 3.38 8.26 -6.76
C PHE A 49 3.84 7.07 -7.60
N ALA A 50 3.84 7.21 -8.92
CA ALA A 50 4.37 6.20 -9.83
C ALA A 50 5.90 6.20 -9.84
N SER A 51 6.49 5.02 -10.02
CA SER A 51 7.94 4.87 -10.13
C SER A 51 8.50 5.56 -11.38
N PRO A 52 9.82 5.84 -11.42
CA PRO A 52 10.45 6.37 -12.62
C PRO A 52 10.22 5.51 -13.87
N SER A 53 10.19 4.18 -13.73
CA SER A 53 9.93 3.27 -14.86
C SER A 53 8.51 3.42 -15.41
N ILE A 54 7.50 3.57 -14.55
CA ILE A 54 6.10 3.82 -14.97
C ILE A 54 5.98 5.18 -15.64
N LYS A 55 6.60 6.21 -15.06
CA LYS A 55 6.60 7.55 -15.65
C LYS A 55 7.19 7.57 -17.06
N LYS A 56 8.25 6.79 -17.26
CA LYS A 56 8.87 6.64 -18.57
C LYS A 56 7.97 5.95 -19.59
N ILE A 57 7.23 4.91 -19.17
CA ILE A 57 6.31 4.16 -20.05
C ILE A 57 5.18 5.06 -20.53
N PHE A 58 4.54 5.82 -19.66
CA PHE A 58 3.37 6.63 -20.01
C PHE A 58 3.72 8.03 -20.48
N GLY A 59 4.86 8.56 -20.08
CA GLY A 59 5.38 9.86 -20.51
C GLY A 59 4.77 11.05 -19.79
N ASN A 60 3.46 11.03 -19.53
CA ASN A 60 2.75 12.12 -18.85
C ASN A 60 1.54 11.60 -18.07
N SER A 61 1.00 12.45 -17.20
CA SER A 61 -0.13 12.12 -16.33
C SER A 61 -1.43 11.87 -17.10
N ASN A 62 -1.62 12.51 -18.25
CA ASN A 62 -2.82 12.33 -19.05
C ASN A 62 -2.90 10.90 -19.62
N ASN A 63 -1.80 10.40 -20.16
CA ASN A 63 -1.72 9.01 -20.66
C ASN A 63 -1.87 8.01 -19.52
N PHE A 64 -1.24 8.27 -18.38
CA PHE A 64 -1.38 7.48 -17.17
C PHE A 64 -2.83 7.43 -16.70
N GLY A 65 -3.49 8.57 -16.63
CA GLY A 65 -4.89 8.66 -16.22
C GLY A 65 -5.84 7.90 -17.15
N LYS A 66 -5.62 7.95 -18.48
CA LYS A 66 -6.38 7.15 -19.43
C LYS A 66 -6.23 5.66 -19.18
N MET A 67 -5.01 5.20 -18.91
CA MET A 67 -4.74 3.79 -18.61
C MET A 67 -5.46 3.36 -17.34
N VAL A 68 -5.41 4.16 -16.28
CA VAL A 68 -6.07 3.83 -14.99
C VAL A 68 -7.58 3.76 -15.16
N ARG A 69 -8.18 4.72 -15.84
CA ARG A 69 -9.64 4.70 -16.08
C ARG A 69 -10.10 3.48 -16.87
N ARG A 70 -9.32 3.04 -17.83
CA ARG A 70 -9.65 1.89 -18.69
C ARG A 70 -9.30 0.55 -18.08
N GLY A 71 -8.11 0.45 -17.47
CA GLY A 71 -7.57 -0.81 -16.96
C GLY A 71 -7.86 -1.07 -15.49
N PHE A 72 -8.05 -0.04 -14.71
CA PHE A 72 -8.25 -0.12 -13.25
C PHE A 72 -9.43 0.75 -12.79
N PRO A 73 -10.63 0.58 -13.36
CA PRO A 73 -11.78 1.41 -12.98
C PRO A 73 -12.13 1.26 -11.49
N MET A 74 -11.86 0.11 -10.87
CA MET A 74 -12.06 -0.11 -9.43
C MET A 74 -11.12 0.75 -8.57
N VAL A 75 -9.94 1.10 -9.07
CA VAL A 75 -8.98 1.98 -8.39
C VAL A 75 -9.34 3.45 -8.62
N TRP A 76 -9.77 3.77 -9.82
CA TRP A 76 -10.18 5.13 -10.18
C TRP A 76 -11.41 5.58 -9.38
N ARG A 77 -12.38 4.70 -9.19
CA ARG A 77 -13.59 4.94 -8.40
C ARG A 77 -13.75 3.83 -7.35
N THR A 78 -13.10 4.06 -6.24
CA THR A 78 -13.03 3.13 -5.10
C THR A 78 -14.05 3.51 -4.04
N LYS A 79 -14.73 2.52 -3.46
CA LYS A 79 -15.61 2.70 -2.31
C LYS A 79 -14.90 2.38 -0.99
N VAL A 80 -14.22 1.23 -0.93
CA VAL A 80 -13.50 0.77 0.27
C VAL A 80 -12.13 0.23 -0.11
N VAL A 81 -11.13 0.57 0.67
CA VAL A 81 -9.77 0.05 0.56
C VAL A 81 -9.40 -0.65 1.86
N ASP A 82 -9.04 -1.93 1.78
CA ASP A 82 -8.53 -2.72 2.90
C ASP A 82 -7.13 -3.24 2.56
N TYR A 83 -6.16 -2.89 3.40
CA TYR A 83 -4.79 -3.38 3.23
C TYR A 83 -4.68 -4.78 3.81
N LEU A 84 -4.20 -5.71 2.98
CA LEU A 84 -3.91 -7.09 3.35
C LEU A 84 -2.42 -7.25 3.65
N LYS A 85 -1.86 -8.45 3.47
CA LYS A 85 -0.46 -8.73 3.78
C LYS A 85 0.50 -7.96 2.87
N LEU A 86 1.62 -7.53 3.46
CA LEU A 86 2.81 -7.10 2.74
C LEU A 86 3.70 -8.33 2.55
N LEU A 87 4.00 -8.66 1.31
CA LEU A 87 4.76 -9.85 0.91
C LEU A 87 6.07 -9.46 0.24
N ILE A 88 7.03 -10.38 0.25
CA ILE A 88 8.22 -10.30 -0.59
C ILE A 88 8.04 -11.34 -1.69
N VAL A 89 8.02 -10.90 -2.94
CA VAL A 89 7.86 -11.75 -4.13
C VAL A 89 9.00 -11.42 -5.09
N ASP A 90 9.85 -12.40 -5.38
CA ASP A 90 11.02 -12.24 -6.27
C ASP A 90 11.88 -11.01 -5.89
N GLY A 91 12.07 -10.79 -4.58
CA GLY A 91 12.86 -9.69 -4.03
C GLY A 91 12.16 -8.33 -3.99
N ALA A 92 10.95 -8.20 -4.49
CA ALA A 92 10.16 -6.98 -4.44
C ALA A 92 9.14 -7.01 -3.29
N LEU A 93 8.91 -5.86 -2.66
CA LEU A 93 7.80 -5.70 -1.73
C LEU A 93 6.49 -5.55 -2.50
N VAL A 94 5.51 -6.37 -2.14
CA VAL A 94 4.19 -6.38 -2.75
C VAL A 94 3.14 -6.18 -1.66
N GLN A 95 2.43 -5.07 -1.71
CA GLN A 95 1.29 -4.80 -0.83
C GLN A 95 0.03 -5.34 -1.49
N ARG A 96 -0.58 -6.33 -0.87
CA ARG A 96 -1.90 -6.81 -1.27
C ARG A 96 -2.98 -5.88 -0.72
N VAL A 97 -3.93 -5.56 -1.57
CA VAL A 97 -5.00 -4.62 -1.24
C VAL A 97 -6.33 -5.19 -1.73
N MET A 98 -7.31 -5.21 -0.85
CA MET A 98 -8.69 -5.52 -1.24
C MET A 98 -9.43 -4.23 -1.51
N ILE A 99 -9.96 -4.11 -2.70
CA ILE A 99 -10.73 -2.93 -3.12
C ILE A 99 -12.17 -3.34 -3.39
N THR A 100 -13.09 -2.61 -2.79
CA THR A 100 -14.51 -2.66 -3.13
C THR A 100 -14.84 -1.46 -3.99
N ASP A 101 -15.38 -1.69 -5.18
CA ASP A 101 -15.75 -0.61 -6.09
C ASP A 101 -17.14 -0.05 -5.79
N ILE A 102 -17.56 0.94 -6.58
CA ILE A 102 -18.87 1.59 -6.42
C ILE A 102 -20.06 0.68 -6.69
N ASN A 103 -19.85 -0.47 -7.32
CA ASN A 103 -20.87 -1.50 -7.58
C ASN A 103 -20.82 -2.64 -6.56
N ASP A 104 -20.10 -2.45 -5.44
CA ASP A 104 -19.88 -3.45 -4.40
C ASP A 104 -19.12 -4.71 -4.87
N GLU A 105 -18.46 -4.66 -6.02
CA GLU A 105 -17.59 -5.73 -6.49
C GLU A 105 -16.25 -5.67 -5.76
N ILE A 106 -15.70 -6.84 -5.42
CA ILE A 106 -14.47 -6.98 -4.64
C ILE A 106 -13.35 -7.48 -5.53
N PHE A 107 -12.21 -6.78 -5.47
CA PHE A 107 -10.99 -7.10 -6.21
C PHE A 107 -9.82 -7.25 -5.24
N ILE A 108 -8.93 -8.18 -5.52
CA ILE A 108 -7.63 -8.28 -4.84
C ILE A 108 -6.56 -7.81 -5.81
N LEU A 109 -5.83 -6.77 -5.40
CA LEU A 109 -4.77 -6.19 -6.19
C LEU A 109 -3.42 -6.38 -5.51
N ASN A 110 -2.38 -6.51 -6.31
CA ASN A 110 -0.99 -6.53 -5.86
C ASN A 110 -0.31 -5.24 -6.31
N TYR A 111 0.08 -4.43 -5.33
CA TYR A 111 0.87 -3.23 -5.56
C TYR A 111 2.34 -3.55 -5.40
N ILE A 112 3.08 -3.54 -6.50
CA ILE A 112 4.52 -3.78 -6.51
C ILE A 112 5.21 -2.45 -6.19
N MET A 113 5.97 -2.44 -5.09
CA MET A 113 6.56 -1.22 -4.56
C MET A 113 8.07 -1.20 -4.79
N VAL A 114 8.61 -0.01 -4.97
CA VAL A 114 10.05 0.23 -5.05
C VAL A 114 10.43 1.43 -4.20
N GLU A 115 11.51 1.30 -3.45
CA GLU A 115 12.09 2.40 -2.70
C GLU A 115 13.00 3.22 -3.59
N THR A 116 12.83 4.54 -3.59
CA THR A 116 13.64 5.48 -4.35
C THR A 116 14.23 6.52 -3.40
N THR A 117 15.15 7.35 -3.88
CA THR A 117 15.69 8.48 -3.12
C THR A 117 14.61 9.48 -2.69
N LYS A 118 13.44 9.45 -3.34
CA LYS A 118 12.28 10.28 -3.03
C LYS A 118 11.17 9.53 -2.27
N GLY A 119 11.51 8.38 -1.68
CA GLY A 119 10.58 7.53 -0.93
C GLY A 119 10.02 6.38 -1.77
N TRP A 120 9.02 5.73 -1.21
CA TRP A 120 8.34 4.61 -1.85
C TRP A 120 7.52 5.06 -3.04
N LYS A 121 7.57 4.28 -4.12
CA LYS A 121 6.81 4.51 -5.36
C LYS A 121 6.15 3.21 -5.83
N ILE A 122 5.08 3.33 -6.57
CA ILE A 122 4.36 2.21 -7.16
C ILE A 122 4.99 1.88 -8.50
N ARG A 123 5.56 0.68 -8.59
CA ARG A 123 6.21 0.17 -9.80
C ARG A 123 5.26 -0.55 -10.73
N GLY A 124 4.16 -1.06 -10.20
CA GLY A 124 3.15 -1.77 -10.96
C GLY A 124 1.99 -2.22 -10.09
N VAL A 125 0.88 -2.51 -10.72
CA VAL A 125 -0.30 -3.07 -10.06
C VAL A 125 -0.82 -4.21 -10.93
N THR A 126 -1.09 -5.34 -10.31
CA THR A 126 -1.75 -6.47 -10.97
C THR A 126 -3.05 -6.82 -10.27
N ILE A 127 -4.02 -7.30 -11.01
CA ILE A 127 -5.26 -7.82 -10.45
C ILE A 127 -5.05 -9.32 -10.24
N ASP A 128 -5.01 -9.74 -8.97
CA ASP A 128 -4.78 -11.12 -8.60
C ASP A 128 -6.06 -11.95 -8.68
N GLN A 129 -7.16 -11.34 -8.34
CA GLN A 129 -8.45 -12.00 -8.30
C GLN A 129 -9.54 -11.11 -8.91
N ARG A 130 -10.33 -11.71 -9.80
CA ARG A 130 -11.53 -11.08 -10.37
C ARG A 130 -12.63 -10.95 -9.31
N PRO A 131 -13.66 -10.11 -9.57
CA PRO A 131 -14.73 -9.90 -8.61
C PRO A 131 -15.28 -11.21 -8.05
N LEU A 132 -15.41 -11.24 -6.74
CA LEU A 132 -16.14 -12.29 -6.04
C LEU A 132 -17.63 -12.00 -6.20
N THR A 133 -18.29 -12.85 -6.91
CA THR A 133 -19.75 -12.80 -7.08
C THR A 133 -20.46 -13.56 -5.95
#